data_4833e52614d4d1a6657d8687a12aded6
#
_entry.id   4833e52614d4d1a6657d8687a12aded6
#
_cell.length_a   1.000
_cell.length_b   1.000
_cell.length_c   1.000
_cell.angle_alpha   90.00
_cell.angle_beta   90.00
_cell.angle_gamma   90.00
#
_symmetry.space_group_name_H-M   'P 1'
#
loop_
_entity.id
_entity.type
_entity.pdbx_description
1 polymer ?
#
loop_
_entity_poly.entity_id
_entity_poly.type
_entity_poly.pdbx_seq_one_letter_code
_entity_poly.pdbx_strand_id
1 'polypeptide(L)'
;PKPQNPVNSWSQLILKMMMKNNLALAQRVLNANRTSALMRPAFRVFSVEPSFKDIPDIAKVNYTEEFDQGLTEEEKASMKRFDIYRSNPNEPDNKPKYVTYYIDTKKCGPMFLDALIKIKDEIDPTLSFRRSCREGICGSCSMNIDGRHHLACLCAIPKNEDKSVVSPLMFMFVLKDLVVDMSHFYAQYKSIEPFLKRKDMTADLQTKENLQSVEERKLLDGLYECVLCACCQSTCPSYWWHPQDYLGPAVLMQAYRWVIDSRDQFTEERLEMLGGDMKLGECYQIGLCSLTCPKGLNPRAAL
;
A
#
# COMPACT_ATOMS: atom_id res chain seq x y z
N PRO A 1 -17.42 17.61 8.74
CA PRO A 1 -17.44 18.13 7.36
C PRO A 1 -16.44 17.35 6.50
N LYS A 2 -16.86 16.93 5.33
CA LYS A 2 -16.03 16.25 4.33
C LYS A 2 -14.96 17.21 3.83
N PRO A 3 -13.68 16.85 3.74
CA PRO A 3 -12.73 17.62 2.96
C PRO A 3 -13.07 17.45 1.49
N GLN A 4 -13.60 18.49 0.88
CA GLN A 4 -13.71 18.60 -0.57
C GLN A 4 -12.33 18.99 -1.09
N ASN A 5 -11.61 18.04 -1.69
CA ASN A 5 -10.47 18.39 -2.53
C ASN A 5 -10.77 17.89 -3.93
N PRO A 6 -11.02 18.80 -4.91
CA PRO A 6 -11.15 18.40 -6.29
C PRO A 6 -9.78 17.90 -6.76
N VAL A 7 -9.70 16.63 -7.14
CA VAL A 7 -8.52 16.08 -7.83
C VAL A 7 -8.47 16.77 -9.18
N ASN A 8 -7.69 17.84 -9.30
CA ASN A 8 -7.51 18.59 -10.52
C ASN A 8 -6.93 17.69 -11.59
N SER A 9 -7.42 17.83 -12.83
CA SER A 9 -6.94 17.15 -14.05
C SER A 9 -5.42 17.27 -14.26
N TRP A 10 -4.79 18.26 -13.67
CA TRP A 10 -3.35 18.47 -13.61
C TRP A 10 -2.60 17.40 -12.84
N SER A 11 -3.15 16.87 -11.75
CA SER A 11 -2.51 15.79 -10.96
C SER A 11 -2.41 14.50 -11.76
N GLN A 12 -3.42 14.18 -12.57
CA GLN A 12 -3.39 13.01 -13.44
C GLN A 12 -2.42 13.19 -14.62
N LEU A 13 -2.30 14.42 -15.14
CA LEU A 13 -1.36 14.73 -16.21
C LEU A 13 0.10 14.66 -15.71
N ILE A 14 0.37 15.21 -14.53
CA ILE A 14 1.69 15.13 -13.88
C ILE A 14 2.04 13.68 -13.57
N LEU A 15 1.09 12.87 -13.07
CA LEU A 15 1.31 11.45 -12.80
C LEU A 15 1.66 10.67 -14.08
N LYS A 16 0.94 10.94 -15.19
CA LYS A 16 1.24 10.35 -16.51
C LYS A 16 2.59 10.80 -17.07
N MET A 17 2.97 12.07 -16.89
CA MET A 17 4.27 12.58 -17.33
C MET A 17 5.41 12.03 -16.46
N MET A 18 5.24 11.92 -15.15
CA MET A 18 6.22 11.32 -14.24
C MET A 18 6.42 9.83 -14.51
N MET A 19 5.35 9.08 -14.79
CA MET A 19 5.44 7.68 -15.19
C MET A 19 6.21 7.52 -16.51
N LYS A 20 5.96 8.36 -17.52
CA LYS A 20 6.71 8.33 -18.80
C LYS A 20 8.18 8.68 -18.63
N ASN A 21 8.51 9.69 -17.83
CA ASN A 21 9.89 10.13 -17.61
C ASN A 21 10.69 9.13 -16.77
N ASN A 22 10.07 8.48 -15.78
CA ASN A 22 10.72 7.45 -14.99
C ASN A 22 10.99 6.18 -15.79
N LEU A 23 10.15 5.84 -16.78
CA LEU A 23 10.40 4.73 -17.70
C LEU A 23 11.66 4.97 -18.55
N ALA A 24 11.83 6.20 -19.07
CA ALA A 24 12.98 6.56 -19.85
C ALA A 24 14.27 6.59 -19.02
N LEU A 25 14.20 7.01 -17.77
CA LEU A 25 15.31 7.00 -16.83
C LEU A 25 15.70 5.58 -16.42
N ALA A 26 14.72 4.72 -16.11
CA ALA A 26 14.94 3.32 -15.79
C ALA A 26 15.59 2.55 -16.95
N GLN A 27 15.17 2.80 -18.19
CA GLN A 27 15.79 2.22 -19.37
C GLN A 27 17.23 2.71 -19.59
N ARG A 28 17.55 3.98 -19.31
CA ARG A 28 18.91 4.50 -19.37
C ARG A 28 19.83 3.88 -18.31
N VAL A 29 19.32 3.67 -17.08
CA VAL A 29 20.07 3.00 -16.00
C VAL A 29 20.31 1.52 -16.33
N LEU A 30 19.33 0.82 -16.91
CA LEU A 30 19.48 -0.57 -17.34
C LEU A 30 20.49 -0.73 -18.46
N ASN A 31 20.60 0.23 -19.37
CA ASN A 31 21.59 0.21 -20.47
C ASN A 31 23.00 0.58 -20.00
N ALA A 32 23.15 1.44 -19.00
CA ALA A 32 24.45 1.81 -18.42
C ALA A 32 25.12 0.68 -17.62
N ASN A 33 24.33 -0.24 -17.07
CA ASN A 33 24.80 -1.36 -16.23
C ASN A 33 25.21 -2.63 -17.03
N ARG A 34 25.24 -2.59 -18.36
CA ARG A 34 25.64 -3.73 -19.18
C ARG A 34 27.18 -3.98 -19.25
N THR A 35 28.00 -3.15 -18.65
CA THR A 35 29.44 -3.21 -18.78
C THR A 35 30.25 -3.60 -17.53
N SER A 36 29.61 -3.98 -16.42
CA SER A 36 30.35 -4.52 -15.26
C SER A 36 29.76 -5.86 -14.82
N ALA A 37 30.34 -6.91 -15.39
CA ALA A 37 30.16 -8.29 -14.94
C ALA A 37 31.07 -8.56 -13.74
N LEU A 38 30.57 -8.40 -12.50
CA LEU A 38 31.11 -9.08 -11.32
C LEU A 38 30.12 -8.97 -10.16
N MET A 39 29.64 -10.15 -9.73
CA MET A 39 28.88 -10.43 -8.51
C MET A 39 27.57 -9.65 -8.28
N ARG A 40 26.47 -10.20 -8.79
CA ARG A 40 25.10 -9.83 -8.38
C ARG A 40 24.46 -10.97 -7.62
N PRO A 41 23.96 -10.77 -6.39
CA PRO A 41 22.93 -11.64 -5.86
C PRO A 41 21.71 -11.49 -6.78
N ALA A 42 21.09 -12.62 -7.12
CA ALA A 42 19.96 -12.65 -8.04
C ALA A 42 18.72 -11.99 -7.43
N PHE A 43 18.67 -10.67 -7.43
CA PHE A 43 17.44 -9.93 -7.23
C PHE A 43 16.63 -10.02 -8.53
N ARG A 44 15.68 -10.93 -8.59
CA ARG A 44 14.62 -10.87 -9.61
C ARG A 44 13.75 -9.65 -9.27
N VAL A 45 14.11 -8.51 -9.83
CA VAL A 45 13.19 -7.37 -9.93
C VAL A 45 12.10 -7.79 -10.91
N PHE A 46 10.95 -8.16 -10.38
CA PHE A 46 9.75 -8.32 -11.19
C PHE A 46 9.20 -6.92 -11.51
N SER A 47 9.80 -6.24 -12.48
CA SER A 47 9.13 -5.18 -13.21
C SER A 47 8.19 -5.86 -14.22
N VAL A 48 7.05 -6.35 -13.75
CA VAL A 48 5.94 -6.68 -14.62
C VAL A 48 5.13 -5.41 -14.78
N GLU A 49 5.46 -4.59 -15.79
CA GLU A 49 4.39 -3.82 -16.40
C GLU A 49 3.48 -4.84 -17.07
N PRO A 50 2.24 -5.02 -16.63
CA PRO A 50 1.28 -5.74 -17.44
C PRO A 50 1.05 -4.88 -18.68
N SER A 51 1.64 -5.22 -19.80
CA SER A 51 1.08 -4.79 -21.06
C SER A 51 -0.29 -5.45 -21.11
N PHE A 52 -1.35 -4.68 -20.97
CA PHE A 52 -2.74 -5.16 -20.94
C PHE A 52 -3.15 -5.89 -22.22
N LYS A 53 -2.23 -6.06 -23.20
CA LYS A 53 -2.44 -6.71 -24.47
C LYS A 53 -2.10 -8.20 -24.49
N ASP A 54 -1.29 -8.66 -23.52
CA ASP A 54 -0.76 -10.03 -23.48
C ASP A 54 -1.22 -10.83 -22.25
N ILE A 55 -2.40 -10.49 -21.69
CA ILE A 55 -3.01 -11.34 -20.67
C ILE A 55 -3.54 -12.56 -21.43
N PRO A 56 -2.90 -13.76 -21.27
CA PRO A 56 -3.44 -14.96 -21.87
C PRO A 56 -4.87 -15.16 -21.38
N ASP A 57 -5.75 -15.74 -22.20
CA ASP A 57 -7.16 -15.99 -21.89
C ASP A 57 -7.32 -16.36 -20.41
N ILE A 58 -7.70 -15.35 -19.63
CA ILE A 58 -7.84 -15.52 -18.19
C ILE A 58 -9.03 -16.43 -18.02
N ALA A 59 -8.79 -17.62 -17.46
CA ALA A 59 -9.83 -18.58 -17.22
C ALA A 59 -10.98 -17.87 -16.48
N LYS A 60 -12.10 -17.71 -17.13
CA LYS A 60 -13.32 -17.18 -16.55
C LYS A 60 -13.80 -18.20 -15.53
N VAL A 61 -13.59 -17.93 -14.26
CA VAL A 61 -13.81 -18.92 -13.19
C VAL A 61 -15.31 -19.13 -12.94
N ASN A 62 -16.10 -18.07 -13.12
CA ASN A 62 -17.53 -18.10 -12.79
C ASN A 62 -18.44 -17.53 -13.89
N TYR A 63 -17.91 -17.35 -15.10
CA TYR A 63 -18.66 -16.84 -16.23
C TYR A 63 -18.46 -17.76 -17.43
N THR A 64 -19.45 -18.58 -17.71
CA THR A 64 -19.53 -19.46 -18.88
C THR A 64 -20.58 -18.93 -19.85
N GLU A 65 -20.54 -19.34 -21.12
CA GLU A 65 -21.57 -18.99 -22.10
C GLU A 65 -22.97 -19.44 -21.66
N GLU A 66 -23.07 -20.58 -20.97
CA GLU A 66 -24.33 -21.07 -20.40
C GLU A 66 -24.82 -20.16 -19.27
N PHE A 67 -23.93 -19.63 -18.44
CA PHE A 67 -24.26 -18.68 -17.40
C PHE A 67 -24.75 -17.34 -18.00
N ASP A 68 -24.10 -16.87 -19.09
CA ASP A 68 -24.48 -15.65 -19.78
C ASP A 68 -25.88 -15.75 -20.43
N GLN A 69 -26.21 -16.90 -21.03
CA GLN A 69 -27.53 -17.16 -21.62
C GLN A 69 -28.66 -17.20 -20.58
N GLY A 70 -28.32 -17.53 -19.32
CA GLY A 70 -29.29 -17.57 -18.20
C GLY A 70 -29.56 -16.23 -17.54
N LEU A 71 -28.78 -15.18 -17.84
CA LEU A 71 -28.92 -13.87 -17.21
C LEU A 71 -29.85 -12.95 -18.02
N THR A 72 -30.68 -12.23 -17.30
CA THR A 72 -31.48 -11.12 -17.87
C THR A 72 -30.57 -9.94 -18.22
N GLU A 73 -31.03 -9.07 -19.14
CA GLU A 73 -30.26 -7.87 -19.52
C GLU A 73 -30.01 -6.92 -18.32
N GLU A 74 -30.93 -6.90 -17.34
CA GLU A 74 -30.74 -6.12 -16.10
C GLU A 74 -29.68 -6.73 -15.19
N GLU A 75 -29.56 -8.05 -15.14
CA GLU A 75 -28.52 -8.73 -14.39
C GLU A 75 -27.16 -8.56 -15.08
N LYS A 76 -27.09 -8.66 -16.41
CA LYS A 76 -25.87 -8.37 -17.17
C LYS A 76 -25.37 -6.96 -16.94
N ALA A 77 -26.27 -5.97 -16.89
CA ALA A 77 -25.94 -4.58 -16.63
C ALA A 77 -25.42 -4.35 -15.20
N SER A 78 -25.70 -5.25 -14.25
CA SER A 78 -25.19 -5.17 -12.87
C SER A 78 -23.92 -5.98 -12.64
N MET A 79 -23.53 -6.85 -13.59
CA MET A 79 -22.32 -7.66 -13.49
C MET A 79 -21.07 -6.82 -13.72
N LYS A 80 -20.15 -6.88 -12.77
CA LYS A 80 -18.85 -6.22 -12.86
C LYS A 80 -17.72 -7.25 -12.88
N ARG A 81 -16.74 -7.01 -13.75
CA ARG A 81 -15.54 -7.82 -13.87
C ARG A 81 -14.47 -7.39 -12.86
N PHE A 82 -13.92 -8.36 -12.14
CA PHE A 82 -12.78 -8.20 -11.25
C PHE A 82 -11.63 -9.10 -11.71
N ASP A 83 -10.51 -8.51 -12.13
CA ASP A 83 -9.29 -9.24 -12.44
C ASP A 83 -8.40 -9.23 -11.19
N ILE A 84 -8.26 -10.36 -10.54
CA ILE A 84 -7.54 -10.50 -9.28
C ILE A 84 -6.24 -11.26 -9.50
N TYR A 85 -5.13 -10.70 -8.99
CA TYR A 85 -3.84 -11.35 -9.00
C TYR A 85 -3.86 -12.62 -8.12
N ARG A 86 -3.40 -13.73 -8.71
CA ARG A 86 -3.32 -15.04 -8.05
C ARG A 86 -1.90 -15.59 -8.15
N SER A 87 -1.39 -16.05 -7.02
CA SER A 87 -0.09 -16.68 -6.90
C SER A 87 -0.13 -17.71 -5.77
N ASN A 88 0.29 -18.95 -6.05
CA ASN A 88 0.35 -20.01 -5.06
C ASN A 88 1.81 -20.48 -4.88
N PRO A 89 2.41 -20.29 -3.71
CA PRO A 89 3.79 -20.72 -3.46
C PRO A 89 3.98 -22.25 -3.46
N ASN A 90 2.91 -23.02 -3.25
CA ASN A 90 2.95 -24.48 -3.29
C ASN A 90 2.94 -25.05 -4.71
N GLU A 91 2.77 -24.22 -5.71
CA GLU A 91 2.74 -24.56 -7.13
C GLU A 91 3.78 -23.74 -7.89
N PRO A 92 5.08 -24.01 -7.73
CA PRO A 92 6.16 -23.20 -8.28
C PRO A 92 6.15 -23.12 -9.81
N ASP A 93 5.60 -24.14 -10.48
CA ASP A 93 5.46 -24.18 -11.94
C ASP A 93 4.27 -23.32 -12.44
N ASN A 94 3.34 -22.99 -11.56
CA ASN A 94 2.19 -22.16 -11.88
C ASN A 94 2.56 -20.67 -11.70
N LYS A 95 2.95 -20.03 -12.81
CA LYS A 95 3.33 -18.60 -12.80
C LYS A 95 2.19 -17.74 -12.28
N PRO A 96 2.50 -16.62 -11.58
CA PRO A 96 1.50 -15.64 -11.18
C PRO A 96 0.65 -15.17 -12.37
N LYS A 97 -0.65 -15.10 -12.18
CA LYS A 97 -1.63 -14.72 -13.21
C LYS A 97 -2.77 -13.90 -12.63
N TYR A 98 -3.48 -13.19 -13.48
CA TYR A 98 -4.77 -12.61 -13.13
C TYR A 98 -5.88 -13.59 -13.45
N VAL A 99 -6.81 -13.74 -12.51
CA VAL A 99 -8.03 -14.55 -12.69
C VAL A 99 -9.23 -13.60 -12.66
N THR A 100 -10.11 -13.78 -13.62
CA THR A 100 -11.31 -12.96 -13.78
C THR A 100 -12.47 -13.56 -13.00
N TYR A 101 -13.13 -12.70 -12.21
CA TYR A 101 -14.37 -13.01 -11.50
C TYR A 101 -15.45 -12.01 -11.91
N TYR A 102 -16.69 -12.48 -12.05
CA TYR A 102 -17.85 -11.64 -12.33
C TYR A 102 -18.76 -11.62 -11.11
N ILE A 103 -19.13 -10.42 -10.66
CA ILE A 103 -19.95 -10.22 -9.47
C ILE A 103 -21.12 -9.30 -9.79
N ASP A 104 -22.31 -9.72 -9.40
CA ASP A 104 -23.48 -8.86 -9.39
C ASP A 104 -23.34 -7.80 -8.28
N THR A 105 -23.11 -6.56 -8.68
CA THR A 105 -22.93 -5.44 -7.75
C THR A 105 -24.19 -5.06 -6.98
N LYS A 106 -25.38 -5.45 -7.46
CA LYS A 106 -26.64 -5.28 -6.71
C LYS A 106 -26.75 -6.23 -5.52
N LYS A 107 -26.11 -7.40 -5.61
CA LYS A 107 -26.09 -8.45 -4.56
C LYS A 107 -24.79 -8.42 -3.75
N CYS A 108 -24.01 -7.35 -3.87
CA CYS A 108 -22.74 -7.15 -3.16
C CYS A 108 -22.76 -5.84 -2.37
N GLY A 109 -21.99 -5.77 -1.29
CA GLY A 109 -21.73 -4.49 -0.62
C GLY A 109 -20.96 -3.50 -1.50
N PRO A 110 -20.91 -2.22 -1.13
CA PRO A 110 -20.39 -1.17 -1.98
C PRO A 110 -18.87 -1.08 -2.07
N MET A 111 -18.13 -1.82 -1.23
CA MET A 111 -16.67 -1.71 -1.11
C MET A 111 -15.96 -2.88 -1.81
N PHE A 112 -14.72 -2.65 -2.24
CA PHE A 112 -13.88 -3.72 -2.80
C PHE A 112 -13.70 -4.91 -1.85
N LEU A 113 -13.63 -4.66 -0.55
CA LEU A 113 -13.55 -5.73 0.45
C LEU A 113 -14.78 -6.64 0.40
N ASP A 114 -15.97 -6.08 0.21
CA ASP A 114 -17.22 -6.87 0.12
C ASP A 114 -17.18 -7.80 -1.10
N ALA A 115 -16.70 -7.29 -2.25
CA ALA A 115 -16.53 -8.10 -3.44
C ALA A 115 -15.52 -9.24 -3.23
N LEU A 116 -14.38 -8.97 -2.57
CA LEU A 116 -13.37 -10.00 -2.27
C LEU A 116 -13.91 -11.07 -1.31
N ILE A 117 -14.68 -10.67 -0.30
CA ILE A 117 -15.34 -11.60 0.62
C ILE A 117 -16.34 -12.46 -0.14
N LYS A 118 -17.18 -11.85 -0.98
CA LYS A 118 -18.16 -12.56 -1.79
C LYS A 118 -17.50 -13.56 -2.74
N ILE A 119 -16.39 -13.17 -3.41
CA ILE A 119 -15.61 -14.10 -4.24
C ILE A 119 -15.14 -15.28 -3.41
N LYS A 120 -14.54 -15.02 -2.24
CA LYS A 120 -14.01 -16.07 -1.38
C LYS A 120 -15.07 -17.01 -0.84
N ASP A 121 -16.21 -16.49 -0.46
CA ASP A 121 -17.25 -17.28 0.21
C ASP A 121 -18.14 -18.05 -0.77
N GLU A 122 -18.40 -17.49 -1.97
CA GLU A 122 -19.37 -18.06 -2.91
C GLU A 122 -18.74 -18.68 -4.17
N ILE A 123 -17.53 -18.21 -4.58
CA ILE A 123 -16.97 -18.58 -5.89
C ILE A 123 -15.65 -19.34 -5.75
N ASP A 124 -14.67 -18.78 -5.04
CA ASP A 124 -13.32 -19.31 -4.95
C ASP A 124 -12.75 -19.21 -3.53
N PRO A 125 -12.92 -20.23 -2.70
CA PRO A 125 -12.46 -20.25 -1.32
C PRO A 125 -10.93 -20.24 -1.18
N THR A 126 -10.18 -20.48 -2.26
CA THR A 126 -8.72 -20.50 -2.25
C THR A 126 -8.09 -19.10 -2.27
N LEU A 127 -8.87 -18.05 -2.61
CA LEU A 127 -8.41 -16.67 -2.65
C LEU A 127 -7.91 -16.22 -1.26
N SER A 128 -6.69 -15.69 -1.21
CA SER A 128 -6.04 -15.26 0.03
C SER A 128 -5.86 -13.74 0.07
N PHE A 129 -6.37 -13.11 1.11
CA PHE A 129 -6.17 -11.68 1.43
C PHE A 129 -6.30 -11.44 2.93
N ARG A 130 -5.71 -10.34 3.41
CA ARG A 130 -5.85 -9.92 4.81
C ARG A 130 -7.05 -9.00 4.99
N ARG A 131 -7.78 -9.19 6.08
CA ARG A 131 -8.87 -8.31 6.47
C ARG A 131 -9.13 -8.42 7.97
N SER A 132 -9.72 -7.38 8.58
CA SER A 132 -10.16 -7.39 9.98
C SER A 132 -11.31 -6.42 10.21
N CYS A 133 -11.04 -5.12 10.40
CA CYS A 133 -12.00 -4.13 10.92
C CYS A 133 -13.10 -3.71 9.95
N ARG A 134 -12.92 -3.79 8.62
CA ARG A 134 -13.81 -3.28 7.57
C ARG A 134 -14.13 -1.77 7.58
N GLU A 135 -13.51 -1.00 8.47
CA GLU A 135 -13.77 0.44 8.71
C GLU A 135 -12.51 1.32 8.60
N GLY A 136 -11.43 0.77 8.07
CA GLY A 136 -10.20 1.52 7.80
C GLY A 136 -9.34 1.85 9.03
N ILE A 137 -9.45 1.07 10.13
CA ILE A 137 -8.69 1.33 11.35
C ILE A 137 -7.54 0.34 11.59
N CYS A 138 -7.59 -0.86 11.02
CA CYS A 138 -6.57 -1.88 11.27
C CYS A 138 -5.45 -1.92 10.22
N GLY A 139 -5.62 -1.29 9.04
CA GLY A 139 -4.63 -1.29 7.96
C GLY A 139 -4.44 -2.62 7.22
N SER A 140 -5.13 -3.70 7.61
CA SER A 140 -4.84 -5.07 7.12
C SER A 140 -5.18 -5.31 5.65
N CYS A 141 -6.23 -4.68 5.12
CA CYS A 141 -6.72 -4.91 3.76
C CYS A 141 -6.08 -3.98 2.72
N SER A 142 -4.84 -3.58 2.94
CA SER A 142 -4.08 -2.76 1.99
C SER A 142 -3.69 -3.58 0.76
N MET A 143 -3.98 -3.05 -0.41
CA MET A 143 -3.67 -3.66 -1.70
C MET A 143 -3.65 -2.60 -2.81
N ASN A 144 -3.25 -2.98 -4.00
CA ASN A 144 -3.32 -2.12 -5.17
C ASN A 144 -4.66 -2.36 -5.87
N ILE A 145 -5.46 -1.32 -5.99
CA ILE A 145 -6.77 -1.31 -6.62
C ILE A 145 -6.72 -0.32 -7.78
N ASP A 146 -6.91 -0.80 -8.99
CA ASP A 146 -6.89 0.00 -10.22
C ASP A 146 -5.67 0.93 -10.32
N GLY A 147 -4.49 0.39 -9.94
CA GLY A 147 -3.21 1.10 -9.98
C GLY A 147 -2.94 2.02 -8.77
N ARG A 148 -3.81 2.07 -7.78
CA ARG A 148 -3.65 2.87 -6.55
C ARG A 148 -3.60 2.00 -5.31
N HIS A 149 -2.63 2.25 -4.43
CA HIS A 149 -2.60 1.58 -3.13
C HIS A 149 -3.68 2.17 -2.22
N HIS A 150 -4.55 1.32 -1.72
CA HIS A 150 -5.67 1.74 -0.86
C HIS A 150 -6.08 0.61 0.10
N LEU A 151 -6.92 0.92 1.08
CA LEU A 151 -7.60 -0.09 1.90
C LEU A 151 -8.88 -0.54 1.19
N ALA A 152 -8.99 -1.83 0.93
CA ALA A 152 -10.15 -2.39 0.22
C ALA A 152 -11.49 -2.11 0.94
N CYS A 153 -11.47 -1.97 2.25
CA CYS A 153 -12.67 -1.64 3.04
C CYS A 153 -13.12 -0.18 2.94
N LEU A 154 -12.26 0.72 2.43
CA LEU A 154 -12.58 2.14 2.24
C LEU A 154 -12.70 2.53 0.75
N CYS A 155 -12.31 1.65 -0.14
CA CYS A 155 -12.37 1.87 -1.59
C CYS A 155 -13.74 1.41 -2.10
N ALA A 156 -14.56 2.35 -2.56
CA ALA A 156 -15.85 2.03 -3.15
C ALA A 156 -15.69 1.46 -4.57
N ILE A 157 -16.50 0.49 -4.92
CA ILE A 157 -16.56 -0.09 -6.26
C ILE A 157 -17.11 0.99 -7.22
N PRO A 158 -16.34 1.41 -8.26
CA PRO A 158 -16.81 2.42 -9.21
C PRO A 158 -17.96 1.86 -10.04
N LYS A 159 -19.05 2.63 -10.14
CA LYS A 159 -20.25 2.22 -10.89
C LYS A 159 -20.12 2.39 -12.39
N ASN A 160 -19.24 3.28 -12.82
CA ASN A 160 -19.10 3.68 -14.25
C ASN A 160 -18.00 2.92 -14.98
N GLU A 161 -17.38 1.95 -14.33
CA GLU A 161 -16.31 1.14 -14.90
C GLU A 161 -16.71 -0.32 -14.89
N ASP A 162 -16.65 -0.96 -16.06
CA ASP A 162 -17.06 -2.37 -16.21
C ASP A 162 -16.03 -3.34 -15.61
N LYS A 163 -14.81 -2.86 -15.39
CA LYS A 163 -13.67 -3.67 -14.97
C LYS A 163 -12.91 -3.01 -13.84
N SER A 164 -12.45 -3.82 -12.89
CA SER A 164 -11.47 -3.42 -11.86
C SER A 164 -10.37 -4.47 -11.71
N VAL A 165 -9.16 -3.99 -11.43
CA VAL A 165 -7.98 -4.83 -11.26
C VAL A 165 -7.49 -4.75 -9.82
N VAL A 166 -7.30 -5.90 -9.18
CA VAL A 166 -6.81 -5.98 -7.80
C VAL A 166 -5.52 -6.77 -7.76
N SER A 167 -4.47 -6.18 -7.21
CA SER A 167 -3.16 -6.80 -7.06
C SER A 167 -2.57 -6.53 -5.68
N PRO A 168 -1.54 -7.27 -5.24
CA PRO A 168 -0.90 -7.01 -3.96
C PRO A 168 -0.20 -5.64 -3.94
N LEU A 169 0.21 -5.17 -2.76
CA LEU A 169 1.05 -3.99 -2.63
C LEU A 169 2.31 -4.13 -3.47
N MET A 170 2.60 -3.14 -4.31
CA MET A 170 3.77 -3.15 -5.21
C MET A 170 5.07 -3.10 -4.41
N PHE A 171 6.14 -3.68 -4.96
CA PHE A 171 7.48 -3.72 -4.37
C PHE A 171 7.57 -4.38 -2.98
N MET A 172 6.58 -5.20 -2.63
CA MET A 172 6.64 -6.11 -1.48
C MET A 172 6.63 -7.57 -1.97
N PHE A 173 7.31 -8.45 -1.24
CA PHE A 173 7.32 -9.87 -1.58
C PHE A 173 5.94 -10.47 -1.38
N VAL A 174 5.44 -11.16 -2.41
CA VAL A 174 4.14 -11.83 -2.35
C VAL A 174 4.31 -13.20 -1.69
N LEU A 175 3.57 -13.44 -0.63
CA LEU A 175 3.49 -14.74 0.03
C LEU A 175 2.49 -15.65 -0.67
N LYS A 176 1.28 -15.14 -0.90
CA LYS A 176 0.21 -15.82 -1.64
C LYS A 176 -0.85 -14.82 -2.07
N ASP A 177 -1.24 -14.83 -3.33
CA ASP A 177 -2.29 -13.97 -3.91
C ASP A 177 -2.10 -12.49 -3.54
N LEU A 178 -2.99 -11.92 -2.74
CA LEU A 178 -2.94 -10.51 -2.29
C LEU A 178 -2.19 -10.31 -0.96
N VAL A 179 -1.62 -11.38 -0.41
CA VAL A 179 -0.90 -11.36 0.86
C VAL A 179 0.58 -11.13 0.62
N VAL A 180 1.12 -10.04 1.16
CA VAL A 180 2.54 -9.66 1.07
C VAL A 180 3.27 -9.86 2.40
N ASP A 181 4.61 -10.02 2.32
CA ASP A 181 5.47 -10.05 3.49
C ASP A 181 5.69 -8.62 4.03
N MET A 182 5.32 -8.40 5.29
CA MET A 182 5.46 -7.14 6.01
C MET A 182 6.61 -7.16 7.01
N SER A 183 7.38 -8.24 7.09
CA SER A 183 8.41 -8.44 8.12
C SER A 183 9.46 -7.35 8.11
N HIS A 184 9.96 -6.98 6.94
CA HIS A 184 10.95 -5.92 6.78
C HIS A 184 10.39 -4.55 7.21
N PHE A 185 9.16 -4.23 6.79
CA PHE A 185 8.48 -3.01 7.20
C PHE A 185 8.34 -2.89 8.72
N TYR A 186 7.94 -3.97 9.40
CA TYR A 186 7.85 -3.97 10.86
C TYR A 186 9.22 -3.93 11.55
N ALA A 187 10.25 -4.52 10.94
CA ALA A 187 11.62 -4.40 11.45
C ALA A 187 12.11 -2.94 11.40
N GLN A 188 11.86 -2.24 10.30
CA GLN A 188 12.15 -0.81 10.16
C GLN A 188 11.34 0.03 11.16
N TYR A 189 10.04 -0.27 11.34
CA TYR A 189 9.23 0.40 12.35
C TYR A 189 9.75 0.17 13.76
N LYS A 190 10.16 -1.06 14.09
CA LYS A 190 10.78 -1.38 15.38
C LYS A 190 12.07 -0.62 15.61
N SER A 191 12.87 -0.37 14.57
CA SER A 191 14.18 0.29 14.68
C SER A 191 14.10 1.73 15.18
N ILE A 192 12.98 2.43 14.98
CA ILE A 192 12.78 3.80 15.48
C ILE A 192 12.32 3.84 16.94
N GLU A 193 12.24 2.70 17.62
CA GLU A 193 11.80 2.59 19.01
C GLU A 193 10.50 3.36 19.28
N PRO A 194 9.36 2.91 18.70
CA PRO A 194 8.08 3.64 18.69
C PRO A 194 7.36 3.52 20.04
N PHE A 195 7.99 3.97 21.09
CA PHE A 195 7.47 4.02 22.47
C PHE A 195 8.09 5.19 23.22
N LEU A 196 7.42 5.66 24.27
CA LEU A 196 7.88 6.77 25.10
C LEU A 196 9.15 6.40 25.85
N LYS A 197 10.19 7.24 25.74
CA LYS A 197 11.47 7.08 26.42
C LYS A 197 11.69 8.21 27.42
N ARG A 198 12.01 7.86 28.67
CA ARG A 198 12.29 8.83 29.73
C ARG A 198 13.57 8.47 30.48
N LYS A 199 14.33 9.48 30.88
CA LYS A 199 15.56 9.36 31.70
C LYS A 199 15.21 9.31 33.18
N ASP A 200 14.13 9.96 33.59
CA ASP A 200 13.67 10.10 34.96
C ASP A 200 12.58 9.06 35.31
N MET A 201 12.97 7.80 35.37
CA MET A 201 12.09 6.70 35.78
C MET A 201 12.02 6.60 37.33
N THR A 202 11.43 7.63 37.96
CA THR A 202 11.19 7.58 39.40
C THR A 202 9.98 6.69 39.73
N ALA A 203 9.92 6.15 40.98
CA ALA A 203 8.79 5.31 41.39
C ALA A 203 7.44 6.02 41.29
N ASP A 204 7.41 7.33 41.49
CA ASP A 204 6.22 8.17 41.33
C ASP A 204 5.69 8.20 39.86
N LEU A 205 6.57 8.18 38.86
CA LEU A 205 6.21 8.17 37.45
C LEU A 205 5.68 6.81 36.97
N GLN A 206 5.96 5.74 37.69
CA GLN A 206 5.36 4.41 37.41
C GLN A 206 3.88 4.35 37.84
N THR A 207 3.44 5.23 38.70
CA THR A 207 2.08 5.27 39.25
C THR A 207 1.25 6.44 38.73
N LYS A 208 1.86 7.45 38.08
CA LYS A 208 1.21 8.63 37.54
C LYS A 208 1.39 8.76 36.04
N GLU A 209 0.42 9.38 35.38
CA GLU A 209 0.51 9.68 33.96
C GLU A 209 1.58 10.73 33.66
N ASN A 210 2.22 10.63 32.50
CA ASN A 210 3.08 11.68 31.96
C ASN A 210 2.18 12.77 31.35
N LEU A 211 2.06 13.89 32.05
CA LEU A 211 1.20 14.99 31.64
C LEU A 211 1.72 15.68 30.37
N GLN A 212 0.81 16.18 29.57
CA GLN A 212 1.06 16.93 28.35
C GLN A 212 0.01 18.04 28.23
N SER A 213 0.40 19.22 27.75
CA SER A 213 -0.56 20.29 27.51
C SER A 213 -1.46 19.99 26.32
N VAL A 214 -2.60 20.67 26.22
CA VAL A 214 -3.53 20.51 25.09
C VAL A 214 -2.87 20.93 23.77
N GLU A 215 -2.08 22.00 23.81
CA GLU A 215 -1.35 22.55 22.68
C GLU A 215 -0.30 21.56 22.16
N GLU A 216 0.50 21.00 23.06
CA GLU A 216 1.51 19.98 22.71
C GLU A 216 0.86 18.71 22.17
N ARG A 217 -0.24 18.25 22.79
CA ARG A 217 -0.99 17.11 22.30
C ARG A 217 -1.51 17.32 20.88
N LYS A 218 -1.94 18.55 20.56
CA LYS A 218 -2.44 18.93 19.23
C LYS A 218 -1.38 18.81 18.13
N LEU A 219 -0.10 18.96 18.47
CA LEU A 219 1.01 18.77 17.51
C LEU A 219 1.10 17.32 16.98
N LEU A 220 0.57 16.38 17.72
CA LEU A 220 0.57 14.96 17.32
C LEU A 220 -0.57 14.61 16.35
N ASP A 221 -1.56 15.50 16.17
CA ASP A 221 -2.68 15.27 15.26
C ASP A 221 -2.17 15.19 13.80
N GLY A 222 -2.68 14.22 13.06
CA GLY A 222 -2.20 13.91 11.71
C GLY A 222 -0.96 13.00 11.66
N LEU A 223 -0.45 12.56 12.79
CA LEU A 223 0.69 11.64 12.89
C LEU A 223 0.32 10.32 13.57
N TYR A 224 -0.33 10.37 14.75
CA TYR A 224 -0.65 9.18 15.54
C TYR A 224 -1.76 8.33 14.92
N GLU A 225 -2.56 8.88 14.02
CA GLU A 225 -3.66 8.16 13.34
C GLU A 225 -3.17 7.18 12.28
N CYS A 226 -1.87 7.08 12.06
CA CYS A 226 -1.28 6.13 11.14
C CYS A 226 -1.58 4.69 11.59
N VAL A 227 -2.19 3.91 10.69
CA VAL A 227 -2.58 2.50 10.94
C VAL A 227 -1.57 1.48 10.40
N LEU A 228 -0.38 1.94 10.00
CA LEU A 228 0.71 1.09 9.50
C LEU A 228 0.30 0.18 8.33
N CYS A 229 -0.55 0.66 7.43
CA CYS A 229 -1.04 -0.10 6.28
C CYS A 229 -0.02 -0.28 5.16
N ALA A 230 1.11 0.45 5.20
CA ALA A 230 2.17 0.45 4.20
C ALA A 230 1.79 0.94 2.78
N CYS A 231 0.60 1.49 2.55
CA CYS A 231 0.23 2.06 1.24
C CYS A 231 1.21 3.14 0.78
N CYS A 232 1.59 4.06 1.66
CA CYS A 232 2.57 5.11 1.36
C CYS A 232 3.99 4.57 1.19
N GLN A 233 4.35 3.53 1.94
CA GLN A 233 5.65 2.86 1.87
C GLN A 233 5.85 2.22 0.50
N SER A 234 4.90 1.40 0.07
CA SER A 234 4.96 0.67 -1.19
C SER A 234 4.77 1.57 -2.43
N THR A 235 4.27 2.79 -2.27
CA THR A 235 4.15 3.77 -3.37
C THR A 235 5.40 4.64 -3.54
N CYS A 236 6.32 4.62 -2.57
CA CYS A 236 7.48 5.52 -2.57
C CYS A 236 8.60 5.04 -3.49
N PRO A 237 8.98 5.80 -4.55
CA PRO A 237 10.07 5.38 -5.44
C PRO A 237 11.42 5.22 -4.74
N SER A 238 11.76 6.09 -3.78
CA SER A 238 12.99 5.95 -2.99
C SER A 238 13.02 4.62 -2.23
N TYR A 239 11.88 4.19 -1.69
CA TYR A 239 11.77 2.88 -1.03
C TYR A 239 11.92 1.71 -2.02
N TRP A 240 11.48 1.86 -3.27
CA TRP A 240 11.66 0.83 -4.28
C TRP A 240 13.14 0.57 -4.60
N TRP A 241 13.95 1.65 -4.60
CA TRP A 241 15.37 1.58 -4.98
C TRP A 241 16.26 1.17 -3.83
N HIS A 242 15.96 1.64 -2.61
CA HIS A 242 16.77 1.46 -1.42
C HIS A 242 15.96 0.93 -0.22
N PRO A 243 15.24 -0.21 -0.35
CA PRO A 243 14.36 -0.70 0.71
C PRO A 243 15.09 -1.12 1.97
N GLN A 244 16.39 -1.45 1.88
CA GLN A 244 17.17 -1.92 3.00
C GLN A 244 17.61 -0.77 3.93
N ASP A 245 17.90 0.39 3.37
CA ASP A 245 18.50 1.51 4.08
C ASP A 245 17.50 2.63 4.35
N TYR A 246 16.67 2.96 3.35
CA TYR A 246 15.66 3.99 3.47
C TYR A 246 14.48 3.54 4.32
N LEU A 247 14.24 4.26 5.42
CA LEU A 247 13.16 3.91 6.35
C LEU A 247 11.75 4.05 5.75
N GLY A 248 11.59 4.89 4.77
CA GLY A 248 10.32 5.12 4.07
C GLY A 248 9.34 6.03 4.81
N PRO A 249 8.30 6.51 4.10
CA PRO A 249 7.45 7.59 4.59
C PRO A 249 6.62 7.24 5.83
N ALA A 250 6.15 5.99 5.96
CA ALA A 250 5.37 5.60 7.13
C ALA A 250 6.21 5.57 8.40
N VAL A 251 7.40 4.99 8.33
CA VAL A 251 8.32 4.86 9.46
C VAL A 251 8.87 6.21 9.87
N LEU A 252 9.27 7.05 8.90
CA LEU A 252 9.77 8.40 9.16
C LEU A 252 8.70 9.31 9.77
N MET A 253 7.45 9.25 9.30
CA MET A 253 6.35 9.99 9.92
C MET A 253 6.13 9.57 11.36
N GLN A 254 6.24 8.27 11.66
CA GLN A 254 6.13 7.77 13.02
C GLN A 254 7.37 8.13 13.87
N ALA A 255 8.56 8.20 13.28
CA ALA A 255 9.74 8.71 13.97
C ALA A 255 9.54 10.18 14.37
N TYR A 256 9.07 11.02 13.46
CA TYR A 256 8.76 12.43 13.73
C TYR A 256 7.72 12.58 14.87
N ARG A 257 6.69 11.72 14.88
CA ARG A 257 5.70 11.70 15.97
C ARG A 257 6.35 11.57 17.35
N TRP A 258 7.42 10.77 17.48
CA TRP A 258 8.14 10.60 18.75
C TRP A 258 9.17 11.69 19.01
N VAL A 259 9.76 12.26 17.97
CA VAL A 259 10.69 13.41 18.08
C VAL A 259 10.01 14.65 18.66
N ILE A 260 8.74 14.91 18.28
CA ILE A 260 8.00 16.10 18.73
C ILE A 260 7.15 15.86 19.99
N ASP A 261 7.14 14.65 20.54
CA ASP A 261 6.38 14.35 21.76
C ASP A 261 7.09 14.99 22.98
N SER A 262 6.49 16.01 23.56
CA SER A 262 7.05 16.76 24.70
C SER A 262 7.32 15.89 25.93
N ARG A 263 6.73 14.72 26.00
CA ARG A 263 6.94 13.75 27.09
C ARG A 263 8.18 12.89 26.88
N ASP A 264 8.69 12.78 25.64
CA ASP A 264 9.91 12.02 25.32
C ASP A 264 11.16 12.85 25.66
N GLN A 265 12.17 12.21 26.24
CA GLN A 265 13.40 12.87 26.67
C GLN A 265 14.63 12.44 25.86
N PHE A 266 14.41 11.69 24.76
CA PHE A 266 15.47 11.13 23.90
C PHE A 266 15.46 11.71 22.49
N THR A 267 15.05 12.96 22.33
CA THR A 267 14.91 13.63 21.03
C THR A 267 16.22 13.65 20.25
N GLU A 268 17.34 13.97 20.90
CA GLU A 268 18.66 14.05 20.25
C GLU A 268 19.10 12.67 19.72
N GLU A 269 18.97 11.62 20.51
CA GLU A 269 19.32 10.27 20.14
C GLU A 269 18.41 9.74 18.99
N ARG A 270 17.13 10.15 18.99
CA ARG A 270 16.23 9.85 17.89
C ARG A 270 16.64 10.52 16.59
N LEU A 271 17.04 11.80 16.66
CA LEU A 271 17.52 12.54 15.49
C LEU A 271 18.85 11.99 14.97
N GLU A 272 19.77 11.62 15.85
CA GLU A 272 21.02 10.96 15.47
C GLU A 272 20.78 9.63 14.76
N MET A 273 19.84 8.82 15.26
CA MET A 273 19.44 7.55 14.62
C MET A 273 18.89 7.77 13.19
N LEU A 274 18.21 8.90 12.92
CA LEU A 274 17.64 9.23 11.61
C LEU A 274 18.65 9.89 10.67
N GLY A 275 19.78 10.37 11.19
CA GLY A 275 20.76 11.23 10.49
C GLY A 275 21.66 10.53 9.46
N GLY A 276 21.45 9.25 9.14
CA GLY A 276 22.22 8.57 8.08
C GLY A 276 21.79 9.02 6.69
N ASP A 277 22.75 9.17 5.77
CA ASP A 277 22.54 9.63 4.38
C ASP A 277 21.43 8.85 3.65
N MET A 278 21.36 7.55 3.89
CA MET A 278 20.38 6.66 3.26
C MET A 278 19.08 6.50 4.08
N LYS A 279 18.94 7.12 5.24
CA LYS A 279 17.74 7.00 6.07
C LYS A 279 16.70 8.06 5.72
N LEU A 280 16.89 9.29 6.22
CA LEU A 280 16.01 10.43 5.91
C LEU A 280 16.40 11.09 4.59
N GLY A 281 17.68 11.16 4.27
CA GLY A 281 18.24 11.86 3.11
C GLY A 281 17.75 11.36 1.75
N GLU A 282 17.28 10.11 1.66
CA GLU A 282 16.72 9.54 0.43
C GLU A 282 15.30 10.05 0.08
N CYS A 283 14.73 10.94 0.89
CA CYS A 283 13.43 11.53 0.60
C CYS A 283 13.55 12.68 -0.41
N TYR A 284 13.22 12.42 -1.67
CA TYR A 284 13.18 13.44 -2.74
C TYR A 284 11.88 14.27 -2.79
N GLN A 285 11.08 14.25 -1.75
CA GLN A 285 9.86 15.06 -1.62
C GLN A 285 8.84 14.89 -2.78
N ILE A 286 8.78 13.73 -3.42
CA ILE A 286 7.89 13.43 -4.56
C ILE A 286 6.41 13.58 -4.17
N GLY A 287 6.04 13.24 -2.93
CA GLY A 287 4.71 13.48 -2.38
C GLY A 287 3.66 12.39 -2.67
N LEU A 288 4.00 11.32 -3.37
CA LEU A 288 3.08 10.20 -3.63
C LEU A 288 2.56 9.55 -2.35
N CYS A 289 3.36 9.55 -1.27
CA CYS A 289 2.98 9.04 0.04
C CYS A 289 1.74 9.75 0.62
N SER A 290 1.64 11.07 0.45
CA SER A 290 0.48 11.84 0.93
C SER A 290 -0.74 11.66 0.05
N LEU A 291 -0.56 11.48 -1.27
CA LEU A 291 -1.65 11.26 -2.22
C LEU A 291 -2.31 9.88 -2.04
N THR A 292 -1.51 8.88 -1.65
CA THR A 292 -2.00 7.49 -1.53
C THR A 292 -2.50 7.15 -0.13
N CYS A 293 -2.29 8.00 0.87
CA CYS A 293 -2.66 7.67 2.24
C CYS A 293 -4.18 7.51 2.41
N PRO A 294 -4.68 6.30 2.75
CA PRO A 294 -6.11 6.06 2.90
C PRO A 294 -6.73 6.75 4.13
N LYS A 295 -5.88 7.21 5.06
CA LYS A 295 -6.30 7.98 6.24
C LYS A 295 -6.25 9.50 6.01
N GLY A 296 -5.84 9.96 4.82
CA GLY A 296 -5.72 11.38 4.52
C GLY A 296 -4.58 12.09 5.26
N LEU A 297 -3.60 11.34 5.77
CA LEU A 297 -2.44 11.90 6.46
C LEU A 297 -1.44 12.48 5.46
N ASN A 298 -0.51 13.30 5.95
CA ASN A 298 0.52 13.93 5.13
C ASN A 298 1.94 13.51 5.55
N PRO A 299 2.41 12.29 5.19
CA PRO A 299 3.77 11.88 5.51
C PRO A 299 4.83 12.83 4.95
N ARG A 300 4.60 13.40 3.76
CA ARG A 300 5.53 14.34 3.14
C ARG A 300 5.81 15.58 4.02
N ALA A 301 4.81 16.07 4.72
CA ALA A 301 4.99 17.25 5.58
C ALA A 301 5.74 16.93 6.88
N ALA A 302 5.77 15.66 7.28
CA ALA A 302 6.49 15.19 8.47
C ALA A 302 7.99 14.95 8.18
N LEU A 303 8.38 14.79 6.91
CA LEU A 303 9.74 14.58 6.44
C LEU A 303 10.39 15.89 6.02
#